data_67a698a83c64337847106dacba302f5f
#
_entry.id   67a698a83c64337847106dacba302f5f
#
_cell.length_a   1.000
_cell.length_b   1.000
_cell.length_c   1.000
_cell.angle_alpha   90.00
_cell.angle_beta   90.00
_cell.angle_gamma   90.00
#
_symmetry.space_group_name_H-M   'P 1'
#
loop_
_entity.id
_entity.type
_entity.pdbx_description
1 polymer ?
#
loop_
_entity_poly.entity_id
_entity_poly.type
_entity_poly.pdbx_seq_one_letter_code
_entity_poly.pdbx_strand_id
1 'polypeptide(L)'
;MPISQHLESRGIQVFLYSPADVDFKNNLAKGYLLIGNKFHATTITTPQVNGDWSVSLRSALKKRERNYKDFLGWIQKYQIRIYSSFEFSNLVSDKNKISSIVTQIDGIKQPESATLQNIDSQVPLYLEKYSMVFIKPQYGSKSERIIVLKKNPNGINFYYYPTKFNSPGLRVHKTCSTIPEVRNMVKQYAINETFLIQQGIEVPRYKNSPVECRVLMVSDGLKWHPFHIIYLGFPDTHISNQPHTDHNSVDTMKVLTSLYGAKEAEKILKSLLSLSAAITERLDKMYPGVVHEMAYDFILDQERNIYFLEVNTKQAMIAPTANLVSPIFNILAEEKDSYDEYLIPHGTILGQFLEQRITEARNEYLKNNSPNIEPKSSIFSL
;
A
#
# COMPACT_ATOMS: atom_id res chain seq x y z
N MET A 1 15.86 -4.29 12.99
CA MET A 1 14.82 -4.58 11.95
C MET A 1 15.26 -5.83 11.18
N PRO A 2 14.37 -6.79 10.89
CA PRO A 2 14.78 -8.07 10.27
C PRO A 2 15.53 -7.91 8.94
N ILE A 3 15.08 -6.98 8.06
CA ILE A 3 15.74 -6.71 6.78
C ILE A 3 17.19 -6.24 6.96
N SER A 4 17.41 -5.29 7.85
CA SER A 4 18.75 -4.73 8.08
C SER A 4 19.68 -5.76 8.72
N GLN A 5 19.19 -6.56 9.65
CA GLN A 5 19.96 -7.64 10.26
C GLN A 5 20.37 -8.70 9.23
N HIS A 6 19.44 -9.08 8.32
CA HIS A 6 19.75 -9.98 7.22
C HIS A 6 20.84 -9.40 6.32
N LEU A 7 20.70 -8.15 5.87
CA LEU A 7 21.66 -7.49 4.98
C LEU A 7 23.02 -7.29 5.66
N GLU A 8 23.05 -6.87 6.94
CA GLU A 8 24.29 -6.74 7.71
C GLU A 8 25.02 -8.07 7.83
N SER A 9 24.32 -9.20 8.08
CA SER A 9 24.93 -10.53 8.14
C SER A 9 25.59 -10.95 6.80
N ARG A 10 25.26 -10.27 5.70
CA ARG A 10 25.81 -10.46 4.36
C ARG A 10 26.83 -9.39 3.97
N GLY A 11 27.24 -8.53 4.92
CA GLY A 11 28.17 -7.44 4.67
C GLY A 11 27.60 -6.29 3.84
N ILE A 12 26.26 -6.19 3.78
CA ILE A 12 25.54 -5.13 3.05
C ILE A 12 25.10 -4.07 4.06
N GLN A 13 25.51 -2.84 3.85
CA GLN A 13 25.16 -1.72 4.71
C GLN A 13 23.88 -1.04 4.25
N VAL A 14 23.01 -0.72 5.20
CA VAL A 14 21.73 -0.02 4.98
C VAL A 14 21.90 1.45 5.33
N PHE A 15 21.61 2.31 4.35
CA PHE A 15 21.70 3.76 4.49
C PHE A 15 20.36 4.43 4.19
N LEU A 16 19.87 5.24 5.13
CA LEU A 16 18.61 5.98 5.02
C LEU A 16 18.86 7.43 4.66
N TYR A 17 18.24 7.93 3.62
CA TYR A 17 18.36 9.33 3.23
C TYR A 17 17.07 9.82 2.52
N SER A 18 16.96 11.13 2.39
CA SER A 18 15.92 11.76 1.58
C SER A 18 16.53 12.30 0.27
N PRO A 19 15.81 12.29 -0.86
CA PRO A 19 16.25 12.97 -2.06
C PRO A 19 16.64 14.45 -1.85
N ALA A 20 16.07 15.09 -0.81
CA ALA A 20 16.42 16.46 -0.44
C ALA A 20 17.83 16.61 0.18
N ASP A 21 18.38 15.50 0.65
CA ASP A 21 19.69 15.47 1.31
C ASP A 21 20.82 15.03 0.37
N VAL A 22 20.53 14.94 -0.94
CA VAL A 22 21.49 14.59 -1.98
C VAL A 22 22.12 15.84 -2.59
N ASP A 23 23.46 15.92 -2.52
CA ASP A 23 24.25 16.87 -3.30
C ASP A 23 24.56 16.24 -4.66
N PHE A 24 23.71 16.53 -5.64
CA PHE A 24 23.83 15.98 -6.99
C PHE A 24 25.10 16.41 -7.72
N LYS A 25 25.68 17.55 -7.34
CA LYS A 25 26.90 18.08 -7.95
C LYS A 25 28.14 17.30 -7.52
N ASN A 26 28.23 17.04 -6.22
CA ASN A 26 29.39 16.38 -5.61
C ASN A 26 29.18 14.87 -5.42
N ASN A 27 28.04 14.35 -5.85
CA ASN A 27 27.69 12.92 -5.71
C ASN A 27 27.71 12.42 -4.27
N LEU A 28 27.14 13.19 -3.36
CA LEU A 28 27.09 12.89 -1.93
C LEU A 28 25.65 12.84 -1.42
N ALA A 29 25.35 11.89 -0.56
CA ALA A 29 24.08 11.81 0.16
C ALA A 29 24.33 11.89 1.65
N LYS A 30 23.63 12.80 2.34
CA LYS A 30 23.59 12.90 3.81
C LYS A 30 22.47 12.06 4.34
N GLY A 31 22.71 11.31 5.41
CA GLY A 31 21.67 10.45 5.98
C GLY A 31 22.18 9.64 7.14
N TYR A 32 21.58 8.47 7.34
CA TYR A 32 21.84 7.61 8.50
C TYR A 32 22.24 6.21 8.05
N LEU A 33 23.42 5.78 8.45
CA LEU A 33 23.87 4.40 8.32
C LEU A 33 23.35 3.58 9.51
N LEU A 34 22.75 2.44 9.24
CA LEU A 34 22.30 1.51 10.27
C LEU A 34 23.40 0.51 10.58
N ILE A 35 23.85 0.48 11.82
CA ILE A 35 24.88 -0.44 12.34
C ILE A 35 24.38 -1.03 13.65
N GLY A 36 24.21 -2.33 13.72
CA GLY A 36 23.80 -3.02 14.95
C GLY A 36 22.55 -2.42 15.60
N ASN A 37 21.50 -2.11 14.84
CA ASN A 37 20.24 -1.48 15.28
C ASN A 37 20.35 0.00 15.75
N LYS A 38 21.47 0.69 15.49
CA LYS A 38 21.65 2.12 15.78
C LYS A 38 21.87 2.92 14.49
N PHE A 39 21.29 4.13 14.47
CA PHE A 39 21.43 5.05 13.37
C PHE A 39 22.63 5.98 13.62
N HIS A 40 23.55 6.00 12.67
CA HIS A 40 24.73 6.86 12.68
C HIS A 40 24.64 7.87 11.55
N ALA A 41 24.56 9.16 11.89
CA ALA A 41 24.57 10.23 10.89
C ALA A 41 25.90 10.22 10.12
N THR A 42 25.83 10.21 8.80
CA THR A 42 27.02 10.19 7.94
C THR A 42 26.71 10.75 6.54
N THR A 43 27.74 10.91 5.74
CA THR A 43 27.64 11.27 4.33
C THR A 43 28.34 10.19 3.51
N ILE A 44 27.67 9.68 2.50
CA ILE A 44 28.21 8.65 1.61
C ILE A 44 28.25 9.15 0.17
N THR A 45 29.05 8.52 -0.65
CA THR A 45 28.96 8.61 -2.10
C THR A 45 27.77 7.79 -2.62
N THR A 46 27.48 7.90 -3.89
CA THR A 46 26.36 7.20 -4.55
C THR A 46 26.19 5.75 -4.09
N PRO A 47 25.00 5.36 -3.62
CA PRO A 47 24.69 3.96 -3.32
C PRO A 47 24.61 3.15 -4.63
N GLN A 48 24.93 1.86 -4.57
CA GLN A 48 24.81 0.97 -5.74
C GLN A 48 23.36 0.62 -6.08
N VAL A 49 22.52 0.59 -5.05
CA VAL A 49 21.13 0.21 -5.14
C VAL A 49 20.29 1.13 -4.26
N ASN A 50 19.17 1.55 -4.77
CA ASN A 50 18.24 2.42 -4.08
C ASN A 50 16.84 1.79 -4.01
N GLY A 51 16.26 1.74 -2.83
CA GLY A 51 14.86 1.37 -2.60
C GLY A 51 14.02 2.62 -2.36
N ASP A 52 12.98 2.85 -3.16
CA ASP A 52 12.03 3.93 -2.90
C ASP A 52 10.95 3.46 -1.94
N TRP A 53 11.11 3.79 -0.67
CA TRP A 53 10.17 3.49 0.41
C TRP A 53 9.35 4.72 0.85
N SER A 54 9.33 5.77 0.05
CA SER A 54 8.55 6.96 0.38
C SER A 54 7.05 6.68 0.32
N VAL A 55 6.36 6.90 1.42
CA VAL A 55 4.90 6.68 1.58
C VAL A 55 4.07 7.55 0.64
N SER A 56 4.63 8.61 0.10
CA SER A 56 3.91 9.60 -0.69
C SER A 56 4.85 10.38 -1.59
N LEU A 57 5.44 9.67 -2.54
CA LEU A 57 6.26 10.31 -3.57
C LEU A 57 5.49 11.41 -4.31
N ARG A 58 4.18 11.19 -4.56
CA ARG A 58 3.33 12.17 -5.26
C ARG A 58 3.07 13.45 -4.47
N SER A 59 2.88 13.38 -3.15
CA SER A 59 2.75 14.59 -2.32
C SER A 59 4.09 15.27 -2.10
N ALA A 60 5.18 14.52 -2.06
CA ALA A 60 6.54 15.05 -2.08
C ALA A 60 6.86 15.70 -3.44
N LEU A 61 6.39 15.12 -4.55
CA LEU A 61 6.55 15.64 -5.90
C LEU A 61 5.83 16.98 -6.12
N LYS A 62 4.58 17.11 -5.68
CA LYS A 62 3.84 18.39 -5.82
C LYS A 62 4.51 19.56 -5.11
N LYS A 63 5.21 19.30 -3.99
CA LYS A 63 5.93 20.31 -3.22
C LYS A 63 7.40 20.51 -3.64
N ARG A 64 8.00 19.53 -4.35
CA ARG A 64 9.46 19.48 -4.61
C ARG A 64 9.79 18.95 -6.02
N GLU A 65 9.00 19.26 -7.01
CA GLU A 65 9.10 18.74 -8.38
C GLU A 65 10.51 18.86 -8.98
N ARG A 66 11.23 19.92 -8.65
CA ARG A 66 12.59 20.17 -9.12
C ARG A 66 13.60 19.14 -8.56
N ASN A 67 13.54 18.90 -7.25
CA ASN A 67 14.47 17.96 -6.58
C ASN A 67 14.29 16.51 -7.05
N TYR A 68 13.08 16.15 -7.48
CA TYR A 68 12.81 14.80 -7.95
C TYR A 68 13.35 14.55 -9.36
N LYS A 69 13.24 15.51 -10.27
CA LYS A 69 13.84 15.42 -11.61
C LYS A 69 15.37 15.33 -11.50
N ASP A 70 15.96 16.14 -10.63
CA ASP A 70 17.38 16.11 -10.36
C ASP A 70 17.80 14.75 -9.76
N PHE A 71 16.99 14.20 -8.86
CA PHE A 71 17.20 12.88 -8.28
C PHE A 71 17.12 11.75 -9.32
N LEU A 72 16.14 11.75 -10.21
CA LEU A 72 16.05 10.77 -11.29
C LEU A 72 17.24 10.91 -12.26
N GLY A 73 17.63 12.14 -12.60
CA GLY A 73 18.81 12.40 -13.42
C GLY A 73 20.10 11.89 -12.78
N TRP A 74 20.23 12.03 -11.46
CA TRP A 74 21.35 11.52 -10.69
C TRP A 74 21.37 9.98 -10.69
N ILE A 75 20.23 9.32 -10.46
CA ILE A 75 20.10 7.88 -10.53
C ILE A 75 20.50 7.36 -11.90
N GLN A 76 20.00 7.97 -12.97
CA GLN A 76 20.34 7.59 -14.34
C GLN A 76 21.83 7.81 -14.65
N LYS A 77 22.39 8.96 -14.25
CA LYS A 77 23.79 9.30 -14.47
C LYS A 77 24.75 8.30 -13.83
N TYR A 78 24.43 7.85 -12.63
CA TYR A 78 25.26 6.92 -11.85
C TYR A 78 24.82 5.46 -11.96
N GLN A 79 23.86 5.18 -12.84
CA GLN A 79 23.31 3.82 -13.08
C GLN A 79 22.87 3.10 -11.81
N ILE A 80 22.29 3.87 -10.87
CA ILE A 80 21.79 3.34 -9.61
C ILE A 80 20.53 2.51 -9.90
N ARG A 81 20.48 1.27 -9.46
CA ARG A 81 19.29 0.45 -9.58
C ARG A 81 18.24 0.89 -8.58
N ILE A 82 17.00 1.08 -9.05
CA ILE A 82 15.85 1.41 -8.22
C ILE A 82 14.89 0.24 -8.19
N TYR A 83 14.40 -0.08 -6.99
CA TYR A 83 13.24 -0.94 -6.79
C TYR A 83 11.98 -0.13 -6.59
N SER A 84 10.84 -0.72 -6.97
CA SER A 84 9.54 -0.04 -6.99
C SER A 84 9.60 1.21 -7.86
N SER A 85 9.84 1.00 -9.17
CA SER A 85 9.99 2.11 -10.11
C SER A 85 8.86 3.11 -10.00
N PHE A 86 9.17 4.38 -10.27
CA PHE A 86 8.18 5.45 -10.29
C PHE A 86 7.01 5.16 -11.25
N GLU A 87 7.30 4.57 -12.39
CA GLU A 87 6.30 4.18 -13.39
C GLU A 87 5.31 3.16 -12.83
N PHE A 88 5.84 2.12 -12.17
CA PHE A 88 5.01 1.12 -11.51
C PHE A 88 4.20 1.71 -10.35
N SER A 89 4.81 2.54 -9.53
CA SER A 89 4.13 3.24 -8.43
C SER A 89 3.02 4.16 -8.94
N ASN A 90 3.21 4.84 -10.07
CA ASN A 90 2.18 5.66 -10.70
C ASN A 90 1.06 4.80 -11.29
N LEU A 91 1.39 3.66 -11.90
CA LEU A 91 0.39 2.73 -12.42
C LEU A 91 -0.55 2.28 -11.30
N VAL A 92 -0.01 1.76 -10.21
CA VAL A 92 -0.82 1.21 -9.11
C VAL A 92 -1.55 2.28 -8.30
N SER A 93 -1.05 3.52 -8.31
CA SER A 93 -1.73 4.67 -7.69
C SER A 93 -2.96 5.13 -8.46
N ASP A 94 -3.06 4.79 -9.75
CA ASP A 94 -4.21 5.11 -10.59
C ASP A 94 -5.22 3.95 -10.55
N LYS A 95 -6.27 4.15 -9.76
CA LYS A 95 -7.30 3.12 -9.54
C LYS A 95 -8.00 2.66 -10.84
N ASN A 96 -8.13 3.56 -11.83
CA ASN A 96 -8.73 3.21 -13.12
C ASN A 96 -7.80 2.32 -13.95
N LYS A 97 -6.51 2.64 -13.99
CA LYS A 97 -5.53 1.86 -14.74
C LYS A 97 -5.36 0.47 -14.14
N ILE A 98 -5.20 0.37 -12.82
CA ILE A 98 -5.04 -0.93 -12.18
C ILE A 98 -6.32 -1.77 -12.31
N SER A 99 -7.49 -1.15 -12.18
CA SER A 99 -8.77 -1.81 -12.42
C SER A 99 -8.83 -2.43 -13.82
N SER A 100 -8.46 -1.69 -14.87
CA SER A 100 -8.48 -2.19 -16.26
C SER A 100 -7.53 -3.38 -16.52
N ILE A 101 -6.43 -3.46 -15.79
CA ILE A 101 -5.49 -4.60 -15.87
C ILE A 101 -6.07 -5.81 -15.15
N VAL A 102 -6.60 -5.59 -13.94
CA VAL A 102 -7.07 -6.66 -13.07
C VAL A 102 -8.37 -7.28 -13.58
N THR A 103 -9.25 -6.53 -14.25
CA THR A 103 -10.48 -7.06 -14.88
C THR A 103 -10.21 -8.07 -16.00
N GLN A 104 -8.99 -8.11 -16.54
CA GLN A 104 -8.60 -9.09 -17.57
C GLN A 104 -8.21 -10.46 -16.95
N ILE A 105 -8.25 -10.60 -15.64
CA ILE A 105 -7.90 -11.84 -14.93
C ILE A 105 -9.21 -12.57 -14.56
N ASP A 106 -9.31 -13.81 -15.00
CA ASP A 106 -10.50 -14.63 -14.78
C ASP A 106 -10.81 -14.80 -13.29
N GLY A 107 -12.09 -14.73 -12.95
CA GLY A 107 -12.59 -14.93 -11.60
C GLY A 107 -12.45 -13.70 -10.66
N ILE A 108 -11.83 -12.61 -11.09
CA ILE A 108 -11.74 -11.40 -10.29
C ILE A 108 -12.99 -10.54 -10.45
N LYS A 109 -13.67 -10.28 -9.33
CA LYS A 109 -14.74 -9.28 -9.24
C LYS A 109 -14.18 -7.96 -8.75
N GLN A 110 -14.74 -6.86 -9.23
CA GLN A 110 -14.47 -5.51 -8.75
C GLN A 110 -15.80 -4.78 -8.52
N PRO A 111 -15.90 -3.89 -7.53
CA PRO A 111 -17.05 -3.00 -7.43
C PRO A 111 -17.14 -2.15 -8.70
N GLU A 112 -18.32 -2.07 -9.30
CA GLU A 112 -18.55 -1.21 -10.47
C GLU A 112 -18.16 0.23 -10.15
N SER A 113 -17.37 0.86 -11.01
CA SER A 113 -16.89 2.22 -10.78
C SER A 113 -16.78 3.01 -12.08
N ALA A 114 -16.95 4.33 -11.95
CA ALA A 114 -16.75 5.28 -13.04
C ALA A 114 -16.13 6.57 -12.51
N THR A 115 -15.53 7.35 -13.40
CA THR A 115 -15.13 8.72 -13.08
C THR A 115 -16.37 9.58 -12.82
N LEU A 116 -16.39 10.27 -11.68
CA LEU A 116 -17.48 11.17 -11.33
C LEU A 116 -17.37 12.45 -12.16
N GLN A 117 -18.18 12.56 -13.19
CA GLN A 117 -18.25 13.73 -14.09
C GLN A 117 -19.47 14.61 -13.78
N ASN A 118 -20.61 13.99 -13.50
CA ASN A 118 -21.86 14.67 -13.24
C ASN A 118 -22.59 14.04 -12.04
N ILE A 119 -22.65 14.78 -10.95
CA ILE A 119 -23.25 14.33 -9.69
C ILE A 119 -24.78 14.12 -9.89
N ASP A 120 -25.43 15.02 -10.63
CA ASP A 120 -26.90 15.01 -10.77
C ASP A 120 -27.42 13.81 -11.56
N SER A 121 -26.64 13.25 -12.47
CA SER A 121 -27.00 12.05 -13.22
C SER A 121 -26.42 10.76 -12.64
N GLN A 122 -25.14 10.77 -12.26
CA GLN A 122 -24.45 9.56 -11.85
C GLN A 122 -24.83 9.10 -10.43
N VAL A 123 -25.01 10.03 -9.49
CA VAL A 123 -25.38 9.65 -8.11
C VAL A 123 -26.75 8.97 -8.05
N PRO A 124 -27.83 9.54 -8.67
CA PRO A 124 -29.12 8.82 -8.73
C PRO A 124 -29.02 7.47 -9.40
N LEU A 125 -28.33 7.37 -10.55
CA LEU A 125 -28.16 6.12 -11.30
C LEU A 125 -27.50 5.04 -10.45
N TYR A 126 -26.41 5.37 -9.75
CA TYR A 126 -25.72 4.41 -8.88
C TYR A 126 -26.54 4.07 -7.65
N LEU A 127 -27.23 5.03 -7.04
CA LEU A 127 -28.10 4.77 -5.92
C LEU A 127 -29.37 3.99 -6.31
N GLU A 128 -29.83 4.07 -7.55
CA GLU A 128 -30.92 3.22 -8.05
C GLU A 128 -30.48 1.76 -8.12
N LYS A 129 -29.28 1.53 -8.65
CA LYS A 129 -28.69 0.20 -8.85
C LYS A 129 -28.16 -0.42 -7.54
N TYR A 130 -27.63 0.40 -6.64
CA TYR A 130 -26.96 -0.02 -5.40
C TYR A 130 -27.53 0.71 -4.19
N SER A 131 -27.68 0.00 -3.07
CA SER A 131 -28.14 0.60 -1.80
C SER A 131 -27.12 1.57 -1.19
N MET A 132 -25.84 1.37 -1.52
CA MET A 132 -24.71 2.15 -1.03
C MET A 132 -23.74 2.51 -2.16
N VAL A 133 -23.15 3.70 -2.09
CA VAL A 133 -22.22 4.23 -3.08
C VAL A 133 -21.05 4.91 -2.38
N PHE A 134 -19.84 4.67 -2.88
CA PHE A 134 -18.63 5.38 -2.48
C PHE A 134 -18.26 6.43 -3.51
N ILE A 135 -17.88 7.62 -3.05
CA ILE A 135 -17.23 8.65 -3.85
C ILE A 135 -15.84 8.86 -3.24
N LYS A 136 -14.80 8.56 -4.00
CA LYS A 136 -13.41 8.57 -3.52
C LYS A 136 -12.47 9.20 -4.54
N PRO A 137 -11.35 9.82 -4.10
CA PRO A 137 -10.34 10.31 -5.03
C PRO A 137 -9.82 9.20 -5.95
N GLN A 138 -9.67 9.49 -7.25
CA GLN A 138 -9.04 8.58 -8.21
C GLN A 138 -7.64 8.21 -7.76
N TYR A 139 -6.92 9.20 -7.27
CA TYR A 139 -5.60 9.06 -6.68
C TYR A 139 -5.69 9.33 -5.17
N GLY A 140 -5.27 8.39 -4.36
CA GLY A 140 -5.34 8.54 -2.91
C GLY A 140 -5.03 7.22 -2.21
N SER A 141 -4.68 7.34 -0.95
CA SER A 141 -4.38 6.22 -0.07
C SER A 141 -4.99 6.48 1.30
N LYS A 142 -4.92 5.50 2.20
CA LYS A 142 -5.30 5.61 3.61
C LYS A 142 -6.77 5.96 3.85
N SER A 143 -7.66 5.58 2.96
CA SER A 143 -9.11 5.85 3.06
C SER A 143 -9.44 7.33 3.31
N GLU A 144 -8.66 8.24 2.73
CA GLU A 144 -8.82 9.68 2.90
C GLU A 144 -9.86 10.26 1.95
N ARG A 145 -10.62 11.24 2.45
CA ARG A 145 -11.62 12.02 1.69
C ARG A 145 -12.67 11.16 0.99
N ILE A 146 -13.09 10.10 1.66
CA ILE A 146 -14.14 9.21 1.17
C ILE A 146 -15.50 9.77 1.59
N ILE A 147 -16.42 9.83 0.62
CA ILE A 147 -17.85 10.06 0.87
C ILE A 147 -18.57 8.74 0.68
N VAL A 148 -19.46 8.41 1.60
CA VAL A 148 -20.38 7.27 1.47
C VAL A 148 -21.80 7.80 1.44
N LEU A 149 -22.55 7.36 0.45
CA LEU A 149 -23.98 7.63 0.31
C LEU A 149 -24.72 6.31 0.49
N LYS A 150 -25.67 6.28 1.40
CA LYS A 150 -26.47 5.07 1.65
C LYS A 150 -27.95 5.42 1.66
N LYS A 151 -28.74 4.71 0.85
CA LYS A 151 -30.20 4.83 0.88
C LYS A 151 -30.75 4.44 2.26
N ASN A 152 -31.73 5.18 2.71
CA ASN A 152 -32.57 4.83 3.85
C ASN A 152 -34.06 5.21 3.56
N PRO A 153 -35.01 4.76 4.35
CA PRO A 153 -36.44 5.08 4.13
C PRO A 153 -36.76 6.58 4.10
N ASN A 154 -35.95 7.42 4.77
CA ASN A 154 -36.17 8.85 4.91
C ASN A 154 -35.29 9.71 3.96
N GLY A 155 -34.57 9.08 3.01
CA GLY A 155 -33.69 9.78 2.08
C GLY A 155 -32.35 9.10 1.87
N ILE A 156 -31.28 9.88 1.89
CA ILE A 156 -29.91 9.42 1.64
C ILE A 156 -29.02 9.85 2.80
N ASN A 157 -28.46 8.90 3.50
CA ASN A 157 -27.42 9.17 4.49
C ASN A 157 -26.12 9.52 3.77
N PHE A 158 -25.59 10.66 4.10
CA PHE A 158 -24.30 11.16 3.66
C PHE A 158 -23.28 11.04 4.78
N TYR A 159 -22.17 10.37 4.51
CA TYR A 159 -21.03 10.26 5.43
C TYR A 159 -19.80 10.79 4.74
N TYR A 160 -19.00 11.58 5.44
CA TYR A 160 -17.70 12.04 4.95
C TYR A 160 -16.60 11.68 5.96
N TYR A 161 -15.53 11.11 5.42
CA TYR A 161 -14.35 10.69 6.17
C TYR A 161 -13.16 11.54 5.73
N PRO A 162 -12.70 12.49 6.58
CA PRO A 162 -11.64 13.44 6.25
C PRO A 162 -10.25 12.82 6.27
N THR A 163 -9.24 13.65 5.88
CA THR A 163 -7.83 13.24 5.71
C THR A 163 -7.04 13.05 7.00
N LYS A 164 -7.55 13.49 8.14
CA LYS A 164 -6.82 13.44 9.42
C LYS A 164 -7.50 12.50 10.39
N PHE A 165 -6.88 11.34 10.57
CA PHE A 165 -7.34 10.28 11.46
C PHE A 165 -7.51 10.69 12.92
N ASN A 166 -6.66 11.61 13.39
CA ASN A 166 -6.65 12.09 14.77
C ASN A 166 -7.78 13.10 15.08
N SER A 167 -8.70 13.30 14.16
CA SER A 167 -9.81 14.23 14.32
C SER A 167 -11.17 13.55 14.09
N PRO A 168 -11.64 12.69 15.01
CA PRO A 168 -12.97 12.07 14.91
C PRO A 168 -14.09 13.10 14.75
N GLY A 169 -13.93 14.30 15.31
CA GLY A 169 -14.89 15.41 15.22
C GLY A 169 -15.02 16.03 13.82
N LEU A 170 -14.17 15.66 12.86
CA LEU A 170 -14.30 16.13 11.47
C LEU A 170 -15.13 15.19 10.58
N ARG A 171 -15.56 14.04 11.10
CA ARG A 171 -16.49 13.16 10.38
C ARG A 171 -17.84 13.84 10.28
N VAL A 172 -18.40 13.81 9.07
CA VAL A 172 -19.73 14.38 8.84
C VAL A 172 -20.72 13.24 8.59
N HIS A 173 -21.84 13.28 9.30
CA HIS A 173 -23.00 12.44 9.03
C HIS A 173 -24.23 13.32 8.93
N LYS A 174 -24.95 13.22 7.82
CA LYS A 174 -26.17 13.98 7.57
C LYS A 174 -27.14 13.13 6.74
N THR A 175 -28.42 13.22 7.03
CA THR A 175 -29.47 12.71 6.15
C THR A 175 -29.88 13.82 5.18
N CYS A 176 -29.78 13.53 3.89
CA CYS A 176 -30.24 14.39 2.80
C CYS A 176 -31.58 13.87 2.28
N SER A 177 -32.57 14.74 2.14
CA SER A 177 -33.90 14.39 1.64
C SER A 177 -33.96 14.40 0.11
N THR A 178 -33.03 15.12 -0.54
CA THR A 178 -33.05 15.35 -1.99
C THR A 178 -31.68 15.21 -2.61
N ILE A 179 -31.64 14.91 -3.92
CA ILE A 179 -30.38 14.86 -4.69
C ILE A 179 -29.66 16.22 -4.75
N PRO A 180 -30.35 17.37 -4.88
CA PRO A 180 -29.68 18.69 -4.77
C PRO A 180 -28.92 18.89 -3.46
N GLU A 181 -29.46 18.41 -2.32
CA GLU A 181 -28.73 18.45 -1.04
C GLU A 181 -27.48 17.57 -1.07
N VAL A 182 -27.59 16.33 -1.57
CA VAL A 182 -26.42 15.45 -1.77
C VAL A 182 -25.36 16.11 -2.65
N ARG A 183 -25.79 16.71 -3.78
CA ARG A 183 -24.90 17.42 -4.68
C ARG A 183 -24.13 18.55 -3.96
N ASN A 184 -24.81 19.35 -3.17
CA ASN A 184 -24.17 20.45 -2.43
C ASN A 184 -23.15 19.92 -1.43
N MET A 185 -23.49 18.84 -0.73
CA MET A 185 -22.55 18.16 0.19
C MET A 185 -21.35 17.56 -0.57
N VAL A 186 -21.58 16.85 -1.69
CA VAL A 186 -20.48 16.29 -2.47
C VAL A 186 -19.58 17.41 -3.00
N LYS A 187 -20.12 18.50 -3.54
CA LYS A 187 -19.33 19.67 -4.02
C LYS A 187 -18.50 20.32 -2.92
N GLN A 188 -18.96 20.29 -1.67
CA GLN A 188 -18.22 20.85 -0.54
C GLN A 188 -16.96 20.06 -0.22
N TYR A 189 -16.97 18.73 -0.41
CA TYR A 189 -15.91 17.84 0.03
C TYR A 189 -15.10 17.21 -1.12
N ALA A 190 -15.69 17.04 -2.31
CA ALA A 190 -15.03 16.51 -3.49
C ALA A 190 -14.48 17.65 -4.37
N ILE A 191 -13.43 18.34 -3.89
CA ILE A 191 -12.84 19.52 -4.54
C ILE A 191 -11.41 19.27 -5.01
N ASN A 192 -11.02 20.02 -6.07
CA ASN A 192 -9.65 20.16 -6.57
C ASN A 192 -8.99 18.90 -7.13
N GLU A 193 -9.74 17.81 -7.42
CA GLU A 193 -9.21 16.63 -8.07
C GLU A 193 -10.33 15.78 -8.70
N THR A 194 -9.90 14.72 -9.41
CA THR A 194 -10.82 13.75 -10.00
C THR A 194 -11.27 12.74 -8.95
N PHE A 195 -12.58 12.53 -8.85
CA PHE A 195 -13.21 11.52 -8.00
C PHE A 195 -13.79 10.38 -8.84
N LEU A 196 -13.88 9.22 -8.22
CA LEU A 196 -14.60 8.05 -8.72
C LEU A 196 -15.90 7.90 -7.94
N ILE A 197 -16.97 7.51 -8.62
CA ILE A 197 -18.17 6.96 -8.02
C ILE A 197 -18.09 5.43 -8.14
N GLN A 198 -18.37 4.71 -7.07
CA GLN A 198 -18.18 3.28 -7.00
C GLN A 198 -19.33 2.60 -6.24
N GLN A 199 -19.73 1.43 -6.71
CA GLN A 199 -20.61 0.52 -5.99
C GLN A 199 -20.13 0.30 -4.55
N GLY A 200 -21.01 0.47 -3.58
CA GLY A 200 -20.75 0.09 -2.20
C GLY A 200 -21.08 -1.38 -1.97
N ILE A 201 -20.12 -2.10 -1.39
CA ILE A 201 -20.31 -3.50 -0.99
C ILE A 201 -20.57 -3.54 0.51
N GLU A 202 -21.66 -4.16 0.90
CA GLU A 202 -21.98 -4.44 2.31
C GLU A 202 -21.08 -5.57 2.79
N VAL A 203 -20.03 -5.20 3.53
CA VAL A 203 -19.05 -6.16 4.07
C VAL A 203 -19.51 -6.79 5.39
N PRO A 204 -19.13 -8.02 5.69
CA PRO A 204 -19.39 -8.64 6.98
C PRO A 204 -18.70 -7.87 8.11
N ARG A 205 -19.21 -8.05 9.33
CA ARG A 205 -18.69 -7.38 10.51
C ARG A 205 -18.18 -8.38 11.53
N TYR A 206 -16.95 -8.18 11.96
CA TYR A 206 -16.36 -8.90 13.07
C TYR A 206 -16.33 -7.97 14.29
N LYS A 207 -16.96 -8.36 15.40
CA LYS A 207 -17.11 -7.51 16.60
C LYS A 207 -17.57 -6.09 16.28
N ASN A 208 -18.59 -5.98 15.43
CA ASN A 208 -19.20 -4.73 14.94
C ASN A 208 -18.31 -3.88 14.00
N SER A 209 -17.10 -4.33 13.66
CA SER A 209 -16.19 -3.64 12.74
C SER A 209 -16.27 -4.23 11.34
N PRO A 210 -16.33 -3.41 10.28
CA PRO A 210 -16.26 -3.90 8.90
C PRO A 210 -14.89 -4.52 8.62
N VAL A 211 -14.88 -5.59 7.81
CA VAL A 211 -13.71 -6.43 7.56
C VAL A 211 -13.14 -6.19 6.17
N GLU A 212 -11.81 -6.07 6.09
CA GLU A 212 -11.05 -6.05 4.84
C GLU A 212 -9.90 -7.05 4.91
N CYS A 213 -9.73 -7.84 3.86
CA CYS A 213 -8.66 -8.81 3.75
C CYS A 213 -7.51 -8.20 2.96
N ARG A 214 -6.30 -8.22 3.51
CA ARG A 214 -5.08 -7.87 2.78
C ARG A 214 -4.22 -9.09 2.57
N VAL A 215 -3.82 -9.33 1.32
CA VAL A 215 -2.81 -10.32 0.97
C VAL A 215 -1.58 -9.59 0.48
N LEU A 216 -0.46 -9.82 1.15
CA LEU A 216 0.85 -9.31 0.80
C LEU A 216 1.60 -10.41 0.05
N MET A 217 2.11 -10.09 -1.13
CA MET A 217 3.01 -10.93 -1.91
C MET A 217 4.41 -10.33 -1.86
N VAL A 218 5.38 -11.11 -1.40
CA VAL A 218 6.78 -10.70 -1.29
C VAL A 218 7.66 -11.64 -2.10
N SER A 219 8.51 -11.07 -2.94
CA SER A 219 9.47 -11.83 -3.75
C SER A 219 10.79 -12.01 -3.00
N ASP A 220 11.36 -13.21 -3.05
CA ASP A 220 12.75 -13.49 -2.68
C ASP A 220 13.72 -13.39 -3.88
N GLY A 221 13.18 -12.97 -5.05
CA GLY A 221 13.91 -12.88 -6.32
C GLY A 221 13.74 -14.12 -7.21
N LEU A 222 13.25 -15.23 -6.67
CA LEU A 222 12.98 -16.48 -7.40
C LEU A 222 11.51 -16.83 -7.43
N LYS A 223 10.81 -16.59 -6.32
CA LYS A 223 9.39 -16.87 -6.16
C LYS A 223 8.70 -15.85 -5.28
N TRP A 224 7.38 -15.82 -5.34
CA TRP A 224 6.52 -14.99 -4.53
C TRP A 224 5.98 -15.75 -3.32
N HIS A 225 6.05 -15.13 -2.14
CA HIS A 225 5.60 -15.67 -0.86
C HIS A 225 4.38 -14.87 -0.39
N PRO A 226 3.23 -15.53 -0.14
CA PRO A 226 2.05 -14.86 0.36
C PRO A 226 2.06 -14.70 1.89
N PHE A 227 1.61 -13.54 2.36
CA PHE A 227 1.23 -13.27 3.74
C PHE A 227 -0.18 -12.69 3.73
N HIS A 228 -0.93 -12.85 4.78
CA HIS A 228 -2.31 -12.37 4.83
C HIS A 228 -2.68 -11.86 6.21
N ILE A 229 -3.51 -10.82 6.24
CA ILE A 229 -4.01 -10.20 7.46
C ILE A 229 -5.41 -9.63 7.22
N ILE A 230 -6.19 -9.52 8.26
CA ILE A 230 -7.46 -8.78 8.22
C ILE A 230 -7.31 -7.46 8.92
N TYR A 231 -7.74 -6.41 8.25
CA TYR A 231 -7.97 -5.11 8.84
C TYR A 231 -9.42 -4.96 9.26
N LEU A 232 -9.61 -4.34 10.42
CA LEU A 232 -10.92 -3.98 10.92
C LEU A 232 -11.10 -2.47 10.82
N GLY A 233 -12.20 -2.03 10.25
CA GLY A 233 -12.60 -0.64 10.31
C GLY A 233 -13.12 -0.27 11.70
N PHE A 234 -13.33 1.01 11.95
CA PHE A 234 -13.99 1.42 13.18
C PHE A 234 -15.43 0.88 13.24
N PRO A 235 -15.93 0.50 14.43
CA PRO A 235 -17.33 0.25 14.63
C PRO A 235 -18.17 1.42 14.09
N ASP A 236 -19.35 1.10 13.56
CA ASP A 236 -20.32 2.07 13.02
C ASP A 236 -19.83 2.90 11.81
N THR A 237 -18.75 2.47 11.14
CA THR A 237 -18.32 3.05 9.87
C THR A 237 -18.60 2.13 8.69
N HIS A 238 -18.50 2.68 7.47
CA HIS A 238 -18.57 1.93 6.23
C HIS A 238 -17.18 1.67 5.63
N ILE A 239 -16.12 2.12 6.29
CA ILE A 239 -14.73 1.99 5.84
C ILE A 239 -14.09 0.83 6.57
N SER A 240 -13.66 -0.16 5.81
CA SER A 240 -13.06 -1.39 6.31
C SER A 240 -11.60 -1.22 6.74
N ASN A 241 -10.88 -0.28 6.16
CA ASN A 241 -9.48 -0.04 6.46
C ASN A 241 -9.25 1.40 6.94
N GLN A 242 -8.83 1.52 8.20
CA GLN A 242 -8.42 2.82 8.77
C GLN A 242 -7.06 2.63 9.48
N PRO A 243 -5.96 2.87 8.79
CA PRO A 243 -4.62 2.38 9.13
C PRO A 243 -3.95 3.00 10.35
N HIS A 244 -4.62 3.81 11.14
CA HIS A 244 -3.98 4.56 12.23
C HIS A 244 -4.52 4.27 13.63
N THR A 245 -5.24 3.18 13.79
CA THR A 245 -5.55 2.67 15.11
C THR A 245 -4.79 1.38 15.29
N ASP A 246 -3.95 1.36 16.29
CA ASP A 246 -2.98 0.31 16.60
C ASP A 246 -3.59 -1.08 16.86
N HIS A 247 -4.92 -1.22 16.74
CA HIS A 247 -5.68 -2.43 17.08
C HIS A 247 -6.42 -3.08 15.91
N ASN A 248 -6.15 -2.66 14.67
CA ASN A 248 -7.04 -3.02 13.56
C ASN A 248 -6.59 -4.21 12.72
N SER A 249 -5.45 -4.81 13.01
CA SER A 249 -5.00 -6.01 12.32
C SER A 249 -5.25 -7.25 13.18
N VAL A 250 -5.89 -8.24 12.60
CA VAL A 250 -6.23 -9.50 13.28
C VAL A 250 -5.90 -10.68 12.38
N ASP A 251 -5.55 -11.80 12.98
CA ASP A 251 -5.30 -13.04 12.26
C ASP A 251 -6.46 -13.39 11.33
N THR A 252 -6.13 -13.70 10.09
CA THR A 252 -7.11 -13.96 9.03
C THR A 252 -7.99 -15.16 9.33
N MET A 253 -7.39 -16.26 9.76
CA MET A 253 -8.14 -17.49 10.01
C MET A 253 -9.04 -17.36 11.23
N LYS A 254 -8.62 -16.65 12.27
CA LYS A 254 -9.43 -16.34 13.44
C LYS A 254 -10.73 -15.60 13.07
N VAL A 255 -10.60 -14.55 12.23
CA VAL A 255 -11.76 -13.75 11.80
C VAL A 255 -12.66 -14.53 10.85
N LEU A 256 -12.08 -15.12 9.78
CA LEU A 256 -12.87 -15.87 8.80
C LEU A 256 -13.55 -17.09 9.41
N THR A 257 -12.88 -17.81 10.33
CA THR A 257 -13.50 -18.94 11.06
C THR A 257 -14.65 -18.47 11.95
N SER A 258 -14.50 -17.34 12.61
CA SER A 258 -15.56 -16.75 13.42
C SER A 258 -16.78 -16.33 12.60
N LEU A 259 -16.57 -15.85 11.37
CA LEU A 259 -17.65 -15.39 10.49
C LEU A 259 -18.33 -16.53 9.71
N TYR A 260 -17.57 -17.55 9.31
CA TYR A 260 -18.03 -18.51 8.30
C TYR A 260 -17.83 -19.98 8.67
N GLY A 261 -17.15 -20.27 9.80
CA GLY A 261 -16.71 -21.60 10.17
C GLY A 261 -15.41 -22.03 9.45
N ALA A 262 -14.66 -22.99 10.04
CA ALA A 262 -13.31 -23.35 9.63
C ALA A 262 -13.20 -23.79 8.15
N LYS A 263 -14.09 -24.68 7.69
CA LYS A 263 -14.07 -25.21 6.31
C LYS A 263 -14.28 -24.13 5.25
N GLU A 264 -15.17 -23.16 5.51
CA GLU A 264 -15.42 -22.07 4.56
C GLU A 264 -14.31 -21.01 4.63
N ALA A 265 -13.75 -20.75 5.82
CA ALA A 265 -12.61 -19.89 6.01
C ALA A 265 -11.39 -20.34 5.19
N GLU A 266 -11.08 -21.64 5.19
CA GLU A 266 -10.00 -22.22 4.38
C GLU A 266 -10.22 -22.03 2.89
N LYS A 267 -11.47 -22.20 2.40
CA LYS A 267 -11.79 -21.98 0.98
C LYS A 267 -11.63 -20.51 0.59
N ILE A 268 -12.13 -19.60 1.43
CA ILE A 268 -12.02 -18.15 1.21
C ILE A 268 -10.54 -17.76 1.15
N LEU A 269 -9.73 -18.20 2.12
CA LEU A 269 -8.30 -17.92 2.15
C LEU A 269 -7.61 -18.47 0.89
N LYS A 270 -7.86 -19.71 0.52
CA LYS A 270 -7.32 -20.29 -0.72
C LYS A 270 -7.66 -19.46 -1.96
N SER A 271 -8.90 -18.98 -2.04
CA SER A 271 -9.33 -18.11 -3.16
C SER A 271 -8.60 -16.77 -3.14
N LEU A 272 -8.48 -16.12 -1.99
CA LEU A 272 -7.72 -14.86 -1.83
C LEU A 272 -6.27 -15.02 -2.28
N LEU A 273 -5.60 -16.11 -1.87
CA LEU A 273 -4.22 -16.40 -2.24
C LEU A 273 -4.08 -16.67 -3.76
N SER A 274 -5.01 -17.43 -4.32
CA SER A 274 -5.03 -17.72 -5.77
C SER A 274 -5.23 -16.47 -6.61
N LEU A 275 -6.18 -15.60 -6.24
CA LEU A 275 -6.42 -14.32 -6.92
C LEU A 275 -5.20 -13.40 -6.81
N SER A 276 -4.59 -13.33 -5.62
CA SER A 276 -3.39 -12.53 -5.40
C SER A 276 -2.21 -13.02 -6.26
N ALA A 277 -2.01 -14.32 -6.36
CA ALA A 277 -0.98 -14.91 -7.22
C ALA A 277 -1.21 -14.57 -8.70
N ALA A 278 -2.46 -14.65 -9.19
CA ALA A 278 -2.80 -14.31 -10.57
C ALA A 278 -2.56 -12.81 -10.88
N ILE A 279 -2.90 -11.91 -9.95
CA ILE A 279 -2.62 -10.48 -10.11
C ILE A 279 -1.11 -10.25 -10.11
N THR A 280 -0.39 -10.88 -9.17
CA THR A 280 1.06 -10.78 -9.06
C THR A 280 1.75 -11.20 -10.35
N GLU A 281 1.39 -12.37 -10.90
CA GLU A 281 1.96 -12.88 -12.14
C GLU A 281 1.71 -11.92 -13.32
N ARG A 282 0.52 -11.33 -13.39
CA ARG A 282 0.18 -10.37 -14.45
C ARG A 282 1.03 -9.11 -14.35
N LEU A 283 1.17 -8.55 -13.14
CA LEU A 283 1.93 -7.33 -12.90
C LEU A 283 3.44 -7.54 -13.04
N ASP A 284 3.96 -8.67 -12.54
CA ASP A 284 5.39 -9.02 -12.66
C ASP A 284 5.80 -9.25 -14.11
N LYS A 285 4.94 -9.86 -14.95
CA LYS A 285 5.16 -9.97 -16.40
C LYS A 285 5.21 -8.61 -17.10
N MET A 286 4.45 -7.62 -16.62
CA MET A 286 4.47 -6.26 -17.19
C MET A 286 5.71 -5.47 -16.76
N TYR A 287 6.25 -5.75 -15.56
CA TYR A 287 7.36 -5.03 -14.93
C TYR A 287 8.38 -6.01 -14.32
N PRO A 288 9.04 -6.84 -15.16
CA PRO A 288 9.87 -7.92 -14.66
C PRO A 288 11.04 -7.41 -13.81
N GLY A 289 11.17 -7.98 -12.61
CA GLY A 289 12.27 -7.70 -11.69
C GLY A 289 12.29 -6.29 -11.08
N VAL A 290 11.24 -5.51 -11.29
CA VAL A 290 11.09 -4.15 -10.73
C VAL A 290 10.37 -4.19 -9.40
N VAL A 291 9.44 -5.13 -9.23
CA VAL A 291 8.56 -5.23 -8.08
C VAL A 291 9.03 -6.34 -7.16
N HIS A 292 9.04 -6.07 -5.87
CA HIS A 292 9.44 -7.05 -4.86
C HIS A 292 8.38 -7.24 -3.76
N GLU A 293 7.44 -6.32 -3.68
CA GLU A 293 6.37 -6.33 -2.69
C GLU A 293 5.09 -5.74 -3.30
N MET A 294 3.98 -6.43 -3.15
CA MET A 294 2.65 -5.97 -3.55
C MET A 294 1.62 -6.43 -2.52
N ALA A 295 0.79 -5.53 -2.03
CA ALA A 295 -0.35 -5.90 -1.21
C ALA A 295 -1.65 -5.63 -1.95
N TYR A 296 -2.55 -6.59 -1.85
CA TYR A 296 -3.86 -6.58 -2.47
C TYR A 296 -4.93 -6.45 -1.40
N ASP A 297 -5.79 -5.47 -1.55
CA ASP A 297 -6.92 -5.27 -0.66
C ASP A 297 -8.17 -5.88 -1.28
N PHE A 298 -8.82 -6.76 -0.52
CA PHE A 298 -10.05 -7.46 -0.88
C PHE A 298 -11.11 -7.27 0.17
N ILE A 299 -12.35 -7.22 -0.27
CA ILE A 299 -13.52 -7.30 0.60
C ILE A 299 -14.41 -8.46 0.16
N LEU A 300 -15.19 -8.96 1.09
CA LEU A 300 -16.23 -9.95 0.82
C LEU A 300 -17.62 -9.29 0.98
N ASP A 301 -18.57 -9.70 0.16
CA ASP A 301 -19.98 -9.39 0.41
C ASP A 301 -20.62 -10.41 1.38
N GLN A 302 -21.91 -10.26 1.63
CA GLN A 302 -22.67 -11.17 2.50
C GLN A 302 -22.80 -12.59 1.92
N GLU A 303 -22.71 -12.73 0.60
CA GLU A 303 -22.72 -13.99 -0.15
C GLU A 303 -21.33 -14.59 -0.29
N ARG A 304 -20.30 -13.97 0.29
CA ARG A 304 -18.87 -14.39 0.27
C ARG A 304 -18.20 -14.23 -1.11
N ASN A 305 -18.78 -13.42 -2.00
CA ASN A 305 -18.07 -13.02 -3.20
C ASN A 305 -16.88 -12.14 -2.81
N ILE A 306 -15.72 -12.42 -3.40
CA ILE A 306 -14.48 -11.66 -3.17
C ILE A 306 -14.38 -10.56 -4.22
N TYR A 307 -14.20 -9.32 -3.75
CA TYR A 307 -14.00 -8.14 -4.59
C TYR A 307 -12.62 -7.58 -4.36
N PHE A 308 -11.87 -7.39 -5.43
CA PHE A 308 -10.60 -6.67 -5.41
C PHE A 308 -10.84 -5.16 -5.34
N LEU A 309 -10.10 -4.46 -4.46
CA LEU A 309 -10.22 -3.02 -4.28
C LEU A 309 -9.03 -2.23 -4.85
N GLU A 310 -7.82 -2.60 -4.43
CA GLU A 310 -6.59 -1.87 -4.83
C GLU A 310 -5.32 -2.69 -4.65
N VAL A 311 -4.24 -2.19 -5.26
CA VAL A 311 -2.85 -2.66 -5.06
C VAL A 311 -2.06 -1.60 -4.32
N ASN A 312 -1.25 -2.03 -3.38
CA ASN A 312 -0.28 -1.20 -2.68
C ASN A 312 1.13 -1.79 -2.91
N THR A 313 2.11 -0.96 -3.24
CA THR A 313 3.46 -1.41 -3.63
C THR A 313 4.56 -0.95 -2.68
N LYS A 314 4.19 -0.13 -1.68
CA LYS A 314 5.15 0.43 -0.73
C LYS A 314 4.58 0.31 0.67
N GLN A 315 5.40 -0.21 1.58
CA GLN A 315 4.99 -0.44 2.97
C GLN A 315 3.64 -1.18 3.03
N ALA A 316 3.53 -2.17 2.17
CA ALA A 316 2.30 -2.94 2.02
C ALA A 316 1.90 -3.65 3.32
N MET A 317 2.88 -4.02 4.14
CA MET A 317 2.69 -4.15 5.58
C MET A 317 3.31 -2.92 6.24
N ILE A 318 2.73 -2.44 7.35
CA ILE A 318 3.28 -1.34 8.12
C ILE A 318 4.67 -1.77 8.60
N ALA A 319 5.68 -1.44 7.79
CA ALA A 319 7.05 -1.54 8.26
C ALA A 319 7.17 -0.56 9.41
N PRO A 320 7.65 -0.97 10.58
CA PRO A 320 7.91 -0.04 11.65
C PRO A 320 8.97 0.95 11.17
N THR A 321 8.53 2.13 10.73
CA THR A 321 9.44 3.25 10.54
C THR A 321 10.03 3.59 11.90
N ALA A 322 11.24 4.10 11.94
CA ALA A 322 12.01 4.35 13.16
C ALA A 322 11.30 5.24 14.21
N ASN A 323 10.24 5.96 13.82
CA ASN A 323 9.37 6.71 14.74
C ASN A 323 8.18 5.90 15.26
N LEU A 324 8.01 4.66 14.80
CA LEU A 324 7.01 3.71 15.26
C LEU A 324 7.61 2.72 16.29
N VAL A 325 8.47 3.23 17.14
CA VAL A 325 8.57 2.75 18.54
C VAL A 325 7.31 3.26 19.25
N SER A 326 6.20 3.10 18.69
CA SER A 326 4.87 3.56 18.97
C SER A 326 4.03 2.33 19.35
N PRO A 327 2.89 2.53 19.93
CA PRO A 327 1.96 1.55 20.51
C PRO A 327 1.73 0.23 19.74
N ILE A 328 1.93 0.20 18.40
CA ILE A 328 1.85 -1.06 17.62
C ILE A 328 2.77 -2.15 18.21
N PHE A 329 3.96 -1.80 18.69
CA PHE A 329 4.84 -2.75 19.35
C PHE A 329 4.31 -3.22 20.71
N ASN A 330 3.56 -2.38 21.43
CA ASN A 330 2.97 -2.78 22.71
C ASN A 330 1.80 -3.74 22.52
N ILE A 331 1.04 -3.60 21.42
CA ILE A 331 -0.09 -4.48 21.11
C ILE A 331 0.39 -5.81 20.50
N LEU A 332 1.39 -5.72 19.62
CA LEU A 332 2.07 -6.91 19.10
C LEU A 332 2.87 -7.61 20.20
N ALA A 333 3.21 -6.93 21.30
CA ALA A 333 3.83 -7.56 22.47
C ALA A 333 2.83 -8.38 23.30
N GLU A 334 1.55 -8.07 23.25
CA GLU A 334 0.47 -8.90 23.81
C GLU A 334 0.07 -10.04 22.85
N GLU A 335 0.33 -9.88 21.52
CA GLU A 335 0.20 -10.93 20.50
C GLU A 335 1.58 -11.23 19.86
N LYS A 336 2.60 -11.45 20.69
CA LYS A 336 4.00 -11.66 20.30
C LYS A 336 4.19 -12.75 19.25
N ASP A 337 3.36 -13.79 19.31
CA ASP A 337 3.40 -14.91 18.36
C ASP A 337 3.06 -14.48 16.93
N SER A 338 2.11 -13.53 16.76
CA SER A 338 1.75 -13.00 15.44
C SER A 338 2.86 -12.15 14.82
N TYR A 339 3.58 -11.36 15.63
CA TYR A 339 4.68 -10.52 15.15
C TYR A 339 5.85 -11.36 14.64
N ASP A 340 6.26 -12.37 15.41
CA ASP A 340 7.38 -13.23 15.07
C ASP A 340 7.03 -14.16 13.89
N GLU A 341 5.76 -14.58 13.78
CA GLU A 341 5.30 -15.45 12.71
C GLU A 341 5.22 -14.73 11.34
N TYR A 342 4.87 -13.43 11.29
CA TYR A 342 4.65 -12.72 10.02
C TYR A 342 5.76 -11.73 9.66
N LEU A 343 6.25 -10.93 10.59
CA LEU A 343 7.20 -9.86 10.28
C LEU A 343 8.64 -10.32 10.13
N ILE A 344 9.07 -11.33 10.87
CA ILE A 344 10.43 -11.87 10.74
C ILE A 344 10.59 -12.59 9.39
N PRO A 345 9.70 -13.53 8.99
CA PRO A 345 9.76 -14.15 7.67
C PRO A 345 9.68 -13.13 6.53
N HIS A 346 8.76 -12.17 6.60
CA HIS A 346 8.64 -11.10 5.62
C HIS A 346 9.95 -10.33 5.45
N GLY A 347 10.52 -9.85 6.56
CA GLY A 347 11.78 -9.10 6.54
C GLY A 347 12.96 -9.93 6.03
N THR A 348 13.00 -11.22 6.32
CA THR A 348 14.02 -12.14 5.82
C THR A 348 13.88 -12.36 4.31
N ILE A 349 12.68 -12.61 3.81
CA ILE A 349 12.42 -12.82 2.38
C ILE A 349 12.76 -11.56 1.58
N LEU A 350 12.32 -10.39 2.05
CA LEU A 350 12.68 -9.12 1.41
C LEU A 350 14.19 -8.86 1.46
N GLY A 351 14.85 -9.23 2.57
CA GLY A 351 16.30 -9.17 2.69
C GLY A 351 17.01 -10.05 1.66
N GLN A 352 16.53 -11.26 1.42
CA GLN A 352 17.07 -12.18 0.40
C GLN A 352 16.91 -11.60 -1.02
N PHE A 353 15.76 -11.05 -1.33
CA PHE A 353 15.55 -10.35 -2.61
C PHE A 353 16.56 -9.23 -2.80
N LEU A 354 16.72 -8.35 -1.82
CA LEU A 354 17.66 -7.23 -1.88
C LEU A 354 19.12 -7.70 -2.01
N GLU A 355 19.51 -8.74 -1.26
CA GLU A 355 20.83 -9.38 -1.38
C GLU A 355 21.11 -9.85 -2.81
N GLN A 356 20.15 -10.56 -3.42
CA GLN A 356 20.28 -11.04 -4.79
C GLN A 356 20.48 -9.86 -5.76
N ARG A 357 19.65 -8.81 -5.67
CA ARG A 357 19.71 -7.65 -6.57
C ARG A 357 21.00 -6.83 -6.40
N ILE A 358 21.49 -6.71 -5.18
CA ILE A 358 22.77 -6.06 -4.90
C ILE A 358 23.92 -6.87 -5.49
N THR A 359 23.87 -8.18 -5.36
CA THR A 359 24.87 -9.09 -5.92
C THR A 359 24.90 -9.01 -7.46
N GLU A 360 23.73 -9.00 -8.10
CA GLU A 360 23.60 -8.81 -9.55
C GLU A 360 24.20 -7.45 -9.99
N ALA A 361 23.82 -6.36 -9.29
CA ALA A 361 24.34 -5.02 -9.59
C ALA A 361 25.87 -4.95 -9.46
N ARG A 362 26.41 -5.57 -8.40
CA ARG A 362 27.86 -5.67 -8.19
C ARG A 362 28.56 -6.44 -9.29
N ASN A 363 28.03 -7.59 -9.67
CA ASN A 363 28.61 -8.42 -10.73
C ASN A 363 28.61 -7.71 -12.08
N GLU A 364 27.54 -6.98 -12.41
CA GLU A 364 27.47 -6.18 -13.63
C GLU A 364 28.46 -5.00 -13.61
N TYR A 365 28.60 -4.31 -12.48
CA TYR A 365 29.57 -3.25 -12.30
C TYR A 365 31.01 -3.77 -12.51
N LEU A 366 31.37 -4.91 -11.91
CA LEU A 366 32.66 -5.55 -12.07
C LEU A 366 32.93 -6.01 -13.51
N LYS A 367 31.92 -6.47 -14.21
CA LYS A 367 32.02 -6.86 -15.62
C LYS A 367 32.29 -5.67 -16.56
N ASN A 368 31.70 -4.51 -16.24
CA ASN A 368 31.79 -3.30 -17.07
C ASN A 368 32.95 -2.39 -16.73
N ASN A 369 33.54 -2.54 -15.55
CA ASN A 369 34.70 -1.75 -15.09
C ASN A 369 35.87 -2.71 -14.83
N SER A 370 36.95 -2.56 -15.58
CA SER A 370 38.15 -3.43 -15.55
C SER A 370 38.64 -3.82 -14.13
N PRO A 371 39.30 -5.00 -13.97
CA PRO A 371 39.45 -5.78 -12.74
C PRO A 371 40.38 -5.19 -11.65
N ASN A 372 40.79 -3.94 -11.71
CA ASN A 372 41.77 -3.35 -10.80
C ASN A 372 41.22 -2.49 -9.66
N ILE A 373 39.91 -2.48 -9.43
CA ILE A 373 39.33 -1.76 -8.28
C ILE A 373 38.62 -2.76 -7.39
N GLU A 374 39.23 -3.08 -6.24
CA GLU A 374 38.48 -3.78 -5.19
C GLU A 374 37.26 -2.96 -4.77
N PRO A 375 36.04 -3.50 -4.84
CA PRO A 375 34.86 -2.78 -4.42
C PRO A 375 34.92 -2.57 -2.91
N LYS A 376 34.98 -1.30 -2.48
CA LYS A 376 34.67 -0.92 -1.11
C LYS A 376 33.26 -1.44 -0.79
N SER A 377 33.01 -1.81 0.47
CA SER A 377 31.77 -2.40 1.00
C SER A 377 30.49 -1.97 0.24
N SER A 378 29.65 -2.93 -0.14
CA SER A 378 28.38 -2.66 -0.80
C SER A 378 27.46 -1.87 0.14
N ILE A 379 27.00 -0.69 -0.29
CA ILE A 379 26.08 0.14 0.48
C ILE A 379 24.70 0.09 -0.18
N PHE A 380 23.69 -0.27 0.59
CA PHE A 380 22.29 -0.23 0.21
C PHE A 380 21.59 0.93 0.89
N SER A 381 20.77 1.69 0.16
CA SER A 381 19.96 2.79 0.70
C SER A 381 18.46 2.48 0.62
N LEU A 382 17.78 2.74 1.69
CA LEU A 382 16.32 2.63 1.86
C LEU A 382 15.64 4.00 1.75
#